data_75a5394e65223eb92b65337a3a5c5b57
#
_entry.id   75a5394e65223eb92b65337a3a5c5b57
#
_cell.length_a   1.000
_cell.length_b   1.000
_cell.length_c   1.000
_cell.angle_alpha   90.00
_cell.angle_beta   90.00
_cell.angle_gamma   90.00
#
_symmetry.space_group_name_H-M   'P 1'
#
loop_
_entity.id
_entity.type
_entity.pdbx_description
1 polymer ?
#
loop_
_entity_poly.entity_id
_entity_poly.type
_entity_poly.pdbx_seq_one_letter_code
_entity_poly.pdbx_strand_id
1 'polypeptide(L)'
;MSSRDAMLGRIRTALGRGPLGPDEAATVNAGLTEPARNLVPDRAQGKPQDLIERFIAMATEASASVDRLSDISEAPARISAYLAGQNLPKALRRAEHSLLETPDWQACSLFSVSTGATDGNDLVGLSVALCGVAETGTLVMASGPQSPITLNFLPDTHIVVVRAGDIVGGYEDSWDRLRQHMGASRVMPRAVNFITGPSRSADIEQTLLLGAHGPRRLHILLLDDPA
;
A
#
# COMPACT_ATOMS: atom_id res chain seq x y z
N MET A 1 -21.49 -24.49 -21.65
CA MET A 1 -20.36 -23.54 -21.81
C MET A 1 -20.65 -22.32 -20.94
N SER A 2 -19.71 -21.90 -20.10
CA SER A 2 -19.90 -20.69 -19.30
C SER A 2 -19.84 -19.44 -20.18
N SER A 3 -20.43 -18.32 -19.75
CA SER A 3 -20.33 -17.02 -20.43
C SER A 3 -18.87 -16.62 -20.65
N ARG A 4 -17.98 -16.98 -19.70
CA ARG A 4 -16.53 -16.78 -19.79
C ARG A 4 -15.91 -17.56 -20.98
N ASP A 5 -16.29 -18.84 -21.14
CA ASP A 5 -15.74 -19.67 -22.22
C ASP A 5 -16.18 -19.19 -23.60
N ALA A 6 -17.44 -18.74 -23.71
CA ALA A 6 -17.96 -18.14 -24.94
C ALA A 6 -17.19 -16.84 -25.30
N MET A 7 -16.91 -15.97 -24.32
CA MET A 7 -16.17 -14.73 -24.52
C MET A 7 -14.71 -15.01 -24.92
N LEU A 8 -14.03 -15.90 -24.20
CA LEU A 8 -12.65 -16.27 -24.51
C LEU A 8 -12.55 -16.98 -25.87
N GLY A 9 -13.55 -17.78 -26.24
CA GLY A 9 -13.65 -18.40 -27.56
C GLY A 9 -13.74 -17.36 -28.69
N ARG A 10 -14.56 -16.33 -28.52
CA ARG A 10 -14.66 -15.22 -29.51
C ARG A 10 -13.34 -14.47 -29.65
N ILE A 11 -12.65 -14.19 -28.54
CA ILE A 11 -11.35 -13.51 -28.55
C ILE A 11 -10.31 -14.37 -29.31
N ARG A 12 -10.23 -15.66 -28.98
CA ARG A 12 -9.31 -16.58 -29.70
C ARG A 12 -9.57 -16.62 -31.19
N THR A 13 -10.83 -16.73 -31.58
CA THR A 13 -11.21 -16.75 -32.99
C THR A 13 -10.83 -15.43 -33.69
N ALA A 14 -11.11 -14.28 -33.07
CA ALA A 14 -10.77 -12.98 -33.62
C ALA A 14 -9.25 -12.76 -33.76
N LEU A 15 -8.45 -13.35 -32.87
CA LEU A 15 -6.99 -13.27 -32.89
C LEU A 15 -6.34 -14.36 -33.78
N GLY A 16 -7.11 -15.27 -34.36
CA GLY A 16 -6.61 -16.41 -35.12
C GLY A 16 -5.74 -17.36 -34.26
N ARG A 17 -5.95 -17.38 -32.91
CA ARG A 17 -5.16 -18.18 -31.98
C ARG A 17 -5.88 -19.47 -31.60
N GLY A 18 -5.24 -20.61 -31.83
CA GLY A 18 -5.63 -21.91 -31.33
C GLY A 18 -5.28 -22.08 -29.82
N PRO A 19 -5.48 -23.30 -29.27
CA PRO A 19 -4.89 -23.68 -28.00
C PRO A 19 -3.37 -23.54 -28.06
N LEU A 20 -2.74 -23.11 -26.95
CA LEU A 20 -1.28 -23.05 -26.85
C LEU A 20 -0.68 -24.45 -27.02
N GLY A 21 0.39 -24.56 -27.78
CA GLY A 21 1.22 -25.76 -27.81
C GLY A 21 1.91 -26.00 -26.47
N PRO A 22 2.40 -27.24 -26.19
CA PRO A 22 3.06 -27.56 -24.92
C PRO A 22 4.23 -26.60 -24.59
N ASP A 23 5.07 -26.30 -25.59
CA ASP A 23 6.24 -25.42 -25.40
C ASP A 23 5.86 -23.96 -25.15
N GLU A 24 4.84 -23.47 -25.87
CA GLU A 24 4.30 -22.13 -25.64
C GLU A 24 3.66 -22.02 -24.25
N ALA A 25 2.91 -23.04 -23.83
CA ALA A 25 2.31 -23.10 -22.49
C ALA A 25 3.39 -23.15 -21.41
N ALA A 26 4.46 -23.91 -21.62
CA ALA A 26 5.61 -23.96 -20.71
C ALA A 26 6.30 -22.60 -20.60
N THR A 27 6.51 -21.91 -21.71
CA THR A 27 7.11 -20.56 -21.73
C THR A 27 6.25 -19.53 -20.99
N VAL A 28 4.93 -19.53 -21.23
CA VAL A 28 4.00 -18.63 -20.51
C VAL A 28 4.00 -18.93 -19.00
N ASN A 29 3.96 -20.22 -18.64
CA ASN A 29 3.99 -20.64 -17.23
C ASN A 29 5.31 -20.25 -16.55
N ALA A 30 6.46 -20.44 -17.22
CA ALA A 30 7.75 -19.99 -16.70
C ALA A 30 7.75 -18.49 -16.42
N GLY A 31 7.23 -17.66 -17.33
CA GLY A 31 7.09 -16.22 -17.11
C GLY A 31 6.19 -15.83 -15.93
N LEU A 32 5.22 -16.68 -15.56
CA LEU A 32 4.37 -16.48 -14.39
C LEU A 32 5.02 -16.95 -13.08
N THR A 33 5.80 -18.02 -13.15
CA THR A 33 6.42 -18.63 -11.95
C THR A 33 7.76 -18.01 -11.61
N GLU A 34 8.54 -17.63 -12.61
CA GLU A 34 9.90 -17.08 -12.49
C GLU A 34 10.04 -15.87 -13.44
N PRO A 35 9.31 -14.76 -13.18
CA PRO A 35 9.43 -13.59 -14.02
C PRO A 35 10.87 -13.06 -13.99
N ALA A 36 11.40 -12.76 -15.17
CA ALA A 36 12.71 -12.12 -15.27
C ALA A 36 12.68 -10.76 -14.56
N ARG A 37 13.71 -10.49 -13.75
CA ARG A 37 13.87 -9.17 -13.13
C ARG A 37 14.23 -8.15 -14.20
N ASN A 38 13.64 -6.98 -14.08
CA ASN A 38 13.96 -5.84 -14.92
C ASN A 38 15.18 -5.08 -14.38
N LEU A 39 15.60 -4.01 -15.07
CA LEU A 39 16.68 -3.15 -14.64
C LEU A 39 16.37 -2.54 -13.27
N VAL A 40 17.30 -2.70 -12.33
CA VAL A 40 17.22 -2.06 -11.00
C VAL A 40 18.12 -0.83 -11.01
N PRO A 41 17.60 0.39 -10.83
CA PRO A 41 18.41 1.60 -10.78
C PRO A 41 19.37 1.60 -9.58
N ASP A 42 20.54 2.24 -9.71
CA ASP A 42 21.50 2.34 -8.61
C ASP A 42 20.92 3.00 -7.36
N ARG A 43 20.02 3.96 -7.55
CA ARG A 43 19.30 4.60 -6.43
C ARG A 43 18.39 3.66 -5.64
N ALA A 44 18.03 2.51 -6.19
CA ALA A 44 17.29 1.47 -5.48
C ALA A 44 18.19 0.54 -4.65
N GLN A 45 19.52 0.73 -4.71
CA GLN A 45 20.48 -0.09 -3.99
C GLN A 45 20.95 0.64 -2.72
N GLY A 46 21.34 -0.12 -1.69
CA GLY A 46 21.88 0.45 -0.45
C GLY A 46 21.80 -0.52 0.72
N LYS A 47 22.39 -0.13 1.83
CA LYS A 47 22.22 -0.85 3.10
C LYS A 47 20.81 -0.57 3.65
N PRO A 48 20.26 -1.43 4.50
CA PRO A 48 18.92 -1.22 5.06
C PRO A 48 18.71 0.17 5.66
N GLN A 49 19.65 0.69 6.42
CA GLN A 49 19.55 2.01 7.01
C GLN A 49 19.49 3.14 5.95
N ASP A 50 20.32 3.04 4.89
CA ASP A 50 20.34 4.02 3.80
C ASP A 50 19.01 4.01 3.01
N LEU A 51 18.41 2.82 2.86
CA LEU A 51 17.11 2.66 2.22
C LEU A 51 15.98 3.27 3.06
N ILE A 52 16.01 3.10 4.38
CA ILE A 52 15.03 3.71 5.29
C ILE A 52 15.11 5.24 5.22
N GLU A 53 16.30 5.80 5.28
CA GLU A 53 16.50 7.25 5.19
C GLU A 53 16.04 7.80 3.83
N ARG A 54 16.36 7.09 2.75
CA ARG A 54 15.88 7.43 1.41
C ARG A 54 14.37 7.36 1.29
N PHE A 55 13.75 6.31 1.84
CA PHE A 55 12.29 6.19 1.85
C PHE A 55 11.65 7.40 2.52
N ILE A 56 12.14 7.81 3.70
CA ILE A 56 11.64 8.98 4.42
C ILE A 56 11.81 10.25 3.58
N ALA A 57 12.98 10.45 2.99
CA ALA A 57 13.26 11.62 2.15
C ALA A 57 12.31 11.69 0.94
N MET A 58 12.19 10.60 0.19
CA MET A 58 11.35 10.52 -1.00
C MET A 58 9.85 10.64 -0.68
N ALA A 59 9.38 10.01 0.41
CA ALA A 59 8.00 10.15 0.86
C ALA A 59 7.68 11.59 1.25
N THR A 60 8.61 12.28 1.93
CA THR A 60 8.47 13.69 2.30
C THR A 60 8.47 14.60 1.07
N GLU A 61 9.35 14.35 0.11
CA GLU A 61 9.36 15.06 -1.18
C GLU A 61 8.03 14.88 -1.92
N ALA A 62 7.46 13.67 -1.85
CA ALA A 62 6.12 13.38 -2.37
C ALA A 62 4.97 14.01 -1.54
N SER A 63 5.28 14.81 -0.51
CA SER A 63 4.34 15.50 0.38
C SER A 63 3.57 14.58 1.35
N ALA A 64 4.10 13.41 1.67
CA ALA A 64 3.69 12.68 2.84
C ALA A 64 4.37 13.24 4.09
N SER A 65 3.74 13.14 5.25
CA SER A 65 4.41 13.32 6.54
C SER A 65 4.82 11.97 7.11
N VAL A 66 5.98 11.91 7.79
CA VAL A 66 6.52 10.67 8.32
C VAL A 66 6.90 10.87 9.79
N ASP A 67 6.38 10.00 10.66
CA ASP A 67 6.81 9.87 12.05
C ASP A 67 7.43 8.49 12.26
N ARG A 68 8.48 8.40 13.09
CA ARG A 68 9.07 7.12 13.51
C ARG A 68 8.48 6.69 14.84
N LEU A 69 8.22 5.39 14.95
CA LEU A 69 7.79 4.72 16.18
C LEU A 69 8.84 3.68 16.56
N SER A 70 9.28 3.69 17.82
CA SER A 70 10.10 2.61 18.37
C SER A 70 9.27 1.38 18.74
N ASP A 71 7.99 1.58 19.07
CA ASP A 71 7.04 0.52 19.35
C ASP A 71 5.64 0.89 18.86
N ILE A 72 4.89 -0.11 18.41
CA ILE A 72 3.53 0.09 17.90
C ILE A 72 2.55 0.65 18.95
N SER A 73 2.82 0.42 20.23
CA SER A 73 2.02 0.98 21.34
C SER A 73 2.03 2.50 21.40
N GLU A 74 2.99 3.17 20.75
CA GLU A 74 3.03 4.62 20.62
C GLU A 74 2.01 5.15 19.59
N ALA A 75 1.50 4.30 18.70
CA ALA A 75 0.66 4.74 17.58
C ALA A 75 -0.57 5.55 18.00
N PRO A 76 -1.36 5.18 19.05
CA PRO A 76 -2.51 5.98 19.45
C PRO A 76 -2.15 7.41 19.84
N ALA A 77 -1.07 7.59 20.61
CA ALA A 77 -0.62 8.91 21.06
C ALA A 77 -0.10 9.76 19.89
N ARG A 78 0.69 9.17 18.99
CA ARG A 78 1.23 9.85 17.80
C ARG A 78 0.12 10.25 16.84
N ILE A 79 -0.82 9.35 16.55
CA ILE A 79 -1.97 9.66 15.71
C ILE A 79 -2.83 10.75 16.35
N SER A 80 -3.10 10.67 17.66
CA SER A 80 -3.87 11.71 18.36
C SER A 80 -3.20 13.09 18.27
N ALA A 81 -1.88 13.16 18.41
CA ALA A 81 -1.12 14.40 18.25
C ALA A 81 -1.17 14.92 16.80
N TYR A 82 -0.99 14.04 15.82
CA TYR A 82 -1.10 14.37 14.41
C TYR A 82 -2.48 14.95 14.06
N LEU A 83 -3.56 14.27 14.46
CA LEU A 83 -4.92 14.71 14.19
C LEU A 83 -5.20 16.07 14.84
N ALA A 84 -4.73 16.30 16.08
CA ALA A 84 -4.85 17.58 16.75
C ALA A 84 -4.10 18.71 15.99
N GLY A 85 -2.89 18.43 15.51
CA GLY A 85 -2.12 19.37 14.69
C GLY A 85 -2.75 19.72 13.34
N GLN A 86 -3.61 18.82 12.82
CA GLN A 86 -4.34 19.03 11.58
C GLN A 86 -5.77 19.57 11.80
N ASN A 87 -6.17 19.86 13.04
CA ASN A 87 -7.54 20.23 13.43
C ASN A 87 -8.59 19.19 12.98
N LEU A 88 -8.24 17.92 13.03
CA LEU A 88 -9.12 16.80 12.69
C LEU A 88 -9.75 16.19 13.96
N PRO A 89 -10.95 15.62 13.85
CA PRO A 89 -11.57 14.93 14.98
C PRO A 89 -10.72 13.72 15.39
N LYS A 90 -10.71 13.40 16.69
CA LYS A 90 -10.07 12.19 17.23
C LYS A 90 -10.91 10.95 16.94
N ALA A 91 -11.14 10.69 15.68
CA ALA A 91 -11.89 9.54 15.20
C ALA A 91 -11.19 8.95 13.97
N LEU A 92 -11.06 7.63 13.93
CA LEU A 92 -10.52 6.93 12.77
C LEU A 92 -11.19 5.55 12.58
N ARG A 93 -11.10 5.05 11.36
CA ARG A 93 -11.39 3.67 11.03
C ARG A 93 -10.09 2.95 10.68
N ARG A 94 -9.83 1.83 11.36
CA ARG A 94 -8.62 1.04 11.13
C ARG A 94 -8.90 -0.28 10.40
N ALA A 95 -7.89 -0.77 9.70
CA ALA A 95 -7.88 -2.12 9.16
C ALA A 95 -7.91 -3.18 10.27
N GLU A 96 -8.43 -4.37 9.97
CA GLU A 96 -8.42 -5.55 10.85
C GLU A 96 -7.08 -6.28 10.80
N HIS A 97 -5.99 -5.55 10.98
CA HIS A 97 -4.64 -6.10 10.92
C HIS A 97 -4.11 -6.35 12.32
N SER A 98 -3.49 -7.52 12.56
CA SER A 98 -2.98 -7.94 13.87
C SER A 98 -2.04 -6.90 14.52
N LEU A 99 -1.21 -6.25 13.73
CA LEU A 99 -0.33 -5.17 14.22
C LEU A 99 -1.12 -4.00 14.84
N LEU A 100 -2.32 -3.72 14.35
CA LEU A 100 -3.19 -2.64 14.84
C LEU A 100 -4.10 -3.07 15.99
N GLU A 101 -4.10 -4.34 16.35
CA GLU A 101 -4.82 -4.88 17.52
C GLU A 101 -4.01 -4.73 18.81
N THR A 102 -2.69 -4.70 18.70
CA THR A 102 -1.77 -4.62 19.83
C THR A 102 -1.87 -3.34 20.66
N PRO A 103 -2.00 -2.13 20.03
CA PRO A 103 -2.06 -0.88 20.79
C PRO A 103 -3.32 -0.75 21.64
N ASP A 104 -3.18 -0.18 22.85
CA ASP A 104 -4.34 0.26 23.62
C ASP A 104 -4.91 1.58 23.08
N TRP A 105 -5.89 1.46 22.19
CA TRP A 105 -6.58 2.62 21.59
C TRP A 105 -7.40 3.43 22.59
N GLN A 106 -7.74 2.86 23.75
CA GLN A 106 -8.49 3.52 24.82
C GLN A 106 -7.60 4.35 25.74
N ALA A 107 -6.29 4.14 25.71
CA ALA A 107 -5.34 4.92 26.51
C ALA A 107 -5.35 6.42 26.19
N CYS A 108 -5.73 6.79 24.96
CA CYS A 108 -5.94 8.18 24.56
C CYS A 108 -7.40 8.58 24.78
N SER A 109 -7.68 9.38 25.79
CA SER A 109 -9.03 9.86 26.11
C SER A 109 -9.69 10.54 24.90
N LEU A 110 -10.99 10.24 24.69
CA LEU A 110 -11.82 10.76 23.61
C LEU A 110 -11.42 10.30 22.19
N PHE A 111 -10.68 9.18 22.05
CA PHE A 111 -10.32 8.66 20.76
C PHE A 111 -11.34 7.61 20.32
N SER A 112 -12.08 7.90 19.26
CA SER A 112 -13.06 6.98 18.68
C SER A 112 -12.40 6.14 17.59
N VAL A 113 -12.33 4.83 17.79
CA VAL A 113 -11.76 3.89 16.82
C VAL A 113 -12.79 2.87 16.38
N SER A 114 -13.06 2.81 15.09
CA SER A 114 -13.86 1.78 14.45
C SER A 114 -12.97 0.88 13.58
N THR A 115 -13.44 -0.32 13.26
CA THR A 115 -12.64 -1.33 12.55
C THR A 115 -13.36 -1.78 11.28
N GLY A 116 -12.59 -2.17 10.26
CA GLY A 116 -13.11 -2.71 9.01
C GLY A 116 -13.12 -1.72 7.84
N ALA A 117 -13.83 -2.05 6.78
CA ALA A 117 -13.96 -1.22 5.60
C ALA A 117 -14.75 0.07 5.91
N THR A 118 -14.41 1.17 5.21
CA THR A 118 -15.17 2.42 5.27
C THR A 118 -16.18 2.49 4.12
N ASP A 119 -17.29 3.16 4.38
CA ASP A 119 -18.32 3.54 3.40
C ASP A 119 -18.13 4.96 2.84
N GLY A 120 -17.07 5.65 3.27
CA GLY A 120 -16.74 7.02 2.85
C GLY A 120 -17.13 8.11 3.86
N ASN A 121 -17.73 7.76 4.98
CA ASN A 121 -18.09 8.73 6.04
C ASN A 121 -16.95 8.96 7.05
N ASP A 122 -15.92 8.13 7.03
CA ASP A 122 -14.76 8.25 7.90
C ASP A 122 -13.74 9.24 7.31
N LEU A 123 -13.38 10.28 8.07
CA LEU A 123 -12.40 11.28 7.64
C LEU A 123 -10.97 10.75 7.69
N VAL A 124 -10.70 9.76 8.53
CA VAL A 124 -9.36 9.22 8.77
C VAL A 124 -9.38 7.70 8.64
N GLY A 125 -8.55 7.17 7.75
CA GLY A 125 -8.31 5.73 7.60
C GLY A 125 -6.92 5.36 8.09
N LEU A 126 -6.80 4.23 8.78
CA LEU A 126 -5.54 3.67 9.23
C LEU A 126 -5.36 2.25 8.67
N SER A 127 -4.27 2.02 7.99
CA SER A 127 -3.93 0.72 7.39
C SER A 127 -2.46 0.37 7.58
N VAL A 128 -2.08 -0.84 7.18
CA VAL A 128 -0.70 -1.34 7.23
C VAL A 128 -0.24 -1.62 5.81
N ALA A 129 0.93 -1.12 5.44
CA ALA A 129 1.53 -1.41 4.15
C ALA A 129 2.20 -2.78 4.15
N LEU A 130 2.18 -3.44 2.99
CA LEU A 130 2.96 -4.66 2.75
C LEU A 130 4.47 -4.36 2.77
N CYS A 131 4.87 -3.26 2.13
CA CYS A 131 6.24 -2.76 2.12
C CYS A 131 6.28 -1.30 1.68
N GLY A 132 7.45 -0.66 1.86
CA GLY A 132 7.77 0.64 1.29
C GLY A 132 8.90 0.55 0.29
N VAL A 133 8.84 1.31 -0.82
CA VAL A 133 9.86 1.37 -1.87
C VAL A 133 10.69 2.63 -1.68
N ALA A 134 11.97 2.46 -1.32
CA ALA A 134 12.88 3.55 -1.00
C ALA A 134 13.17 4.46 -2.20
N GLU A 135 13.22 3.89 -3.41
CA GLU A 135 13.50 4.60 -4.65
C GLU A 135 12.59 5.82 -4.86
N THR A 136 11.34 5.74 -4.43
CA THR A 136 10.29 6.74 -4.72
C THR A 136 9.44 7.15 -3.52
N GLY A 137 9.71 6.61 -2.32
CA GLY A 137 8.87 6.84 -1.15
C GLY A 137 7.46 6.28 -1.30
N THR A 138 7.32 5.19 -2.04
CA THR A 138 6.03 4.58 -2.37
C THR A 138 5.65 3.51 -1.35
N LEU A 139 4.41 3.53 -0.88
CA LEU A 139 3.82 2.45 -0.09
C LEU A 139 3.13 1.43 -1.00
N VAL A 140 3.32 0.16 -0.71
CA VAL A 140 2.67 -0.95 -1.43
C VAL A 140 1.59 -1.55 -0.54
N MET A 141 0.33 -1.45 -1.01
CA MET A 141 -0.85 -1.91 -0.30
C MET A 141 -1.47 -3.08 -1.05
N ALA A 142 -1.52 -4.25 -0.42
CA ALA A 142 -2.19 -5.43 -0.99
C ALA A 142 -3.60 -5.57 -0.41
N SER A 143 -4.62 -5.68 -1.26
CA SER A 143 -5.99 -5.86 -0.80
C SER A 143 -6.22 -7.26 -0.22
N GLY A 144 -6.99 -7.33 0.86
CA GLY A 144 -7.35 -8.58 1.53
C GLY A 144 -8.41 -8.36 2.59
N PRO A 145 -8.86 -9.43 3.26
CA PRO A 145 -9.83 -9.31 4.34
C PRO A 145 -9.38 -8.35 5.46
N GLN A 146 -8.09 -8.36 5.76
CA GLN A 146 -7.46 -7.50 6.77
C GLN A 146 -6.96 -6.16 6.23
N SER A 147 -7.10 -5.89 4.93
CA SER A 147 -6.64 -4.68 4.28
C SER A 147 -7.69 -4.21 3.26
N PRO A 148 -8.81 -3.63 3.72
CA PRO A 148 -9.85 -3.13 2.85
C PRO A 148 -9.33 -1.97 1.99
N ILE A 149 -9.49 -2.09 0.67
CA ILE A 149 -9.02 -1.07 -0.28
C ILE A 149 -9.70 0.30 -0.08
N THR A 150 -10.92 0.30 0.45
CA THR A 150 -11.67 1.53 0.70
C THR A 150 -10.97 2.46 1.70
N LEU A 151 -10.20 1.91 2.66
CA LEU A 151 -9.40 2.70 3.59
C LEU A 151 -8.27 3.48 2.91
N ASN A 152 -7.81 3.01 1.75
CA ASN A 152 -6.72 3.66 1.03
C ASN A 152 -7.18 4.90 0.23
N PHE A 153 -8.48 5.00 -0.09
CA PHE A 153 -8.95 5.98 -1.07
C PHE A 153 -10.11 6.86 -0.62
N LEU A 154 -10.99 6.37 0.28
CA LEU A 154 -12.19 7.12 0.65
C LEU A 154 -11.97 8.17 1.74
N PRO A 155 -11.15 7.93 2.79
CA PRO A 155 -10.89 8.94 3.80
C PRO A 155 -10.11 10.15 3.25
N ASP A 156 -10.36 11.33 3.78
CA ASP A 156 -9.59 12.55 3.48
C ASP A 156 -8.13 12.46 3.94
N THR A 157 -7.89 11.70 5.00
CA THR A 157 -6.56 11.45 5.57
C THR A 157 -6.31 9.95 5.64
N HIS A 158 -5.24 9.51 5.01
CA HIS A 158 -4.77 8.14 5.08
C HIS A 158 -3.52 8.07 5.96
N ILE A 159 -3.60 7.31 7.05
CA ILE A 159 -2.48 7.00 7.93
C ILE A 159 -2.04 5.58 7.63
N VAL A 160 -0.76 5.36 7.42
CA VAL A 160 -0.23 4.04 7.06
C VAL A 160 0.94 3.67 7.96
N VAL A 161 0.83 2.51 8.60
CA VAL A 161 1.98 1.91 9.30
C VAL A 161 2.79 1.09 8.31
N VAL A 162 4.10 1.25 8.32
CA VAL A 162 5.04 0.40 7.58
C VAL A 162 6.21 0.05 8.50
N ARG A 163 6.67 -1.21 8.49
CA ARG A 163 7.84 -1.62 9.28
C ARG A 163 9.13 -1.21 8.58
N ALA A 164 10.14 -0.84 9.34
CA ALA A 164 11.46 -0.52 8.81
C ALA A 164 12.09 -1.70 8.04
N GLY A 165 11.93 -2.94 8.53
CA GLY A 165 12.38 -4.15 7.85
C GLY A 165 11.61 -4.52 6.59
N ASP A 166 10.48 -3.85 6.33
CA ASP A 166 9.71 -4.01 5.09
C ASP A 166 10.02 -2.89 4.06
N ILE A 167 10.99 -2.02 4.35
CA ILE A 167 11.49 -1.07 3.34
C ILE A 167 12.41 -1.80 2.38
N VAL A 168 12.06 -1.77 1.11
CA VAL A 168 12.83 -2.38 0.00
C VAL A 168 13.40 -1.30 -0.90
N GLY A 169 14.43 -1.65 -1.70
CA GLY A 169 15.12 -0.69 -2.54
C GLY A 169 14.26 -0.19 -3.70
N GLY A 170 13.78 -1.10 -4.53
CA GLY A 170 13.07 -0.79 -5.76
C GLY A 170 11.77 -1.57 -5.94
N TYR A 171 11.10 -1.31 -7.07
CA TYR A 171 9.82 -1.95 -7.39
C TYR A 171 9.95 -3.47 -7.60
N GLU A 172 11.07 -3.94 -8.16
CA GLU A 172 11.31 -5.38 -8.32
C GLU A 172 11.30 -6.12 -6.98
N ASP A 173 11.92 -5.52 -5.96
CA ASP A 173 11.95 -6.11 -4.62
C ASP A 173 10.55 -6.08 -3.98
N SER A 174 9.74 -5.08 -4.28
CA SER A 174 8.34 -5.01 -3.79
C SER A 174 7.48 -6.12 -4.40
N TRP A 175 7.70 -6.48 -5.66
CA TRP A 175 7.05 -7.63 -6.27
C TRP A 175 7.49 -8.95 -5.64
N ASP A 176 8.75 -9.07 -5.23
CA ASP A 176 9.23 -10.24 -4.49
C ASP A 176 8.56 -10.33 -3.11
N ARG A 177 8.42 -9.21 -2.40
CA ARG A 177 7.63 -9.15 -1.15
C ARG A 177 6.18 -9.58 -1.36
N LEU A 178 5.55 -9.14 -2.44
CA LEU A 178 4.19 -9.54 -2.77
C LEU A 178 4.09 -11.06 -3.04
N ARG A 179 5.05 -11.63 -3.79
CA ARG A 179 5.10 -13.08 -4.05
C ARG A 179 5.27 -13.87 -2.76
N GLN A 180 6.12 -13.40 -1.85
CA GLN A 180 6.30 -14.00 -0.52
C GLN A 180 4.99 -13.93 0.29
N HIS A 181 4.29 -12.80 0.26
CA HIS A 181 3.01 -12.60 0.95
C HIS A 181 1.92 -13.54 0.43
N MET A 182 1.86 -13.79 -0.88
CA MET A 182 0.93 -14.75 -1.49
C MET A 182 1.22 -16.20 -1.08
N GLY A 183 2.44 -16.52 -0.68
CA GLY A 183 2.85 -17.85 -0.27
C GLY A 183 2.61 -18.92 -1.34
N ALA A 184 2.33 -20.15 -0.91
CA ALA A 184 2.10 -21.29 -1.79
C ALA A 184 0.84 -21.17 -2.67
N SER A 185 -0.15 -20.38 -2.25
CA SER A 185 -1.39 -20.21 -3.01
C SER A 185 -1.18 -19.48 -4.33
N ARG A 186 -0.19 -18.59 -4.40
CA ARG A 186 0.10 -17.71 -5.55
C ARG A 186 -1.13 -16.96 -6.09
N VAL A 187 -2.17 -16.83 -5.29
CA VAL A 187 -3.37 -16.09 -5.68
C VAL A 187 -3.11 -14.61 -5.49
N MET A 188 -3.11 -13.88 -6.61
CA MET A 188 -2.94 -12.43 -6.59
C MET A 188 -4.06 -11.75 -5.80
N PRO A 189 -3.74 -10.74 -4.97
CA PRO A 189 -4.74 -9.85 -4.41
C PRO A 189 -5.61 -9.24 -5.51
N ARG A 190 -6.87 -8.92 -5.20
CA ARG A 190 -7.76 -8.27 -6.18
C ARG A 190 -7.24 -6.90 -6.65
N ALA A 191 -6.48 -6.24 -5.77
CA ALA A 191 -5.79 -5.00 -6.10
C ALA A 191 -4.48 -4.92 -5.33
N VAL A 192 -3.47 -4.37 -5.99
CA VAL A 192 -2.21 -3.92 -5.39
C VAL A 192 -2.08 -2.45 -5.73
N ASN A 193 -1.99 -1.61 -4.71
CA ASN A 193 -1.90 -0.17 -4.88
C ASN A 193 -0.50 0.30 -4.53
N PHE A 194 0.08 1.08 -5.41
CA PHE A 194 1.33 1.80 -5.20
C PHE A 194 0.98 3.26 -4.91
N ILE A 195 1.19 3.70 -3.67
CA ILE A 195 0.77 5.02 -3.18
C ILE A 195 2.00 5.87 -2.91
N THR A 196 2.18 6.93 -3.70
CA THR A 196 3.30 7.88 -3.59
C THR A 196 2.74 9.26 -3.24
N GLY A 197 2.80 9.60 -1.97
CA GLY A 197 2.22 10.87 -1.48
C GLY A 197 0.69 10.91 -1.52
N PRO A 198 0.09 12.06 -1.15
CA PRO A 198 -1.35 12.29 -1.19
C PRO A 198 -1.87 12.38 -2.62
N SER A 199 -3.20 12.21 -2.79
CA SER A 199 -3.86 12.33 -4.09
C SER A 199 -3.69 13.73 -4.67
N ARG A 200 -3.17 13.80 -5.90
CA ARG A 200 -2.97 15.03 -6.67
C ARG A 200 -3.56 14.88 -8.06
N SER A 201 -4.37 15.85 -8.47
CA SER A 201 -4.85 15.98 -9.84
C SER A 201 -4.27 17.26 -10.44
N ALA A 202 -3.51 17.14 -11.51
CA ALA A 202 -2.77 18.27 -12.12
C ALA A 202 -3.45 18.86 -13.35
N ASP A 203 -4.59 18.32 -13.79
CA ASP A 203 -5.10 18.53 -15.16
C ASP A 203 -6.40 19.34 -15.24
N ILE A 204 -6.84 19.95 -14.14
CA ILE A 204 -8.01 20.80 -14.17
C ILE A 204 -7.57 22.28 -14.09
N GLU A 205 -7.60 22.99 -15.24
CA GLU A 205 -7.31 24.43 -15.36
C GLU A 205 -5.92 24.85 -14.88
N GLN A 206 -4.89 23.98 -15.03
CA GLN A 206 -3.50 24.22 -14.57
C GLN A 206 -3.37 24.47 -13.07
N THR A 207 -4.37 24.14 -12.27
CA THR A 207 -4.32 24.19 -10.81
C THR A 207 -4.19 22.81 -10.22
N LEU A 208 -3.27 22.67 -9.25
CA LEU A 208 -3.04 21.42 -8.53
C LEU A 208 -4.16 21.24 -7.48
N LEU A 209 -5.10 20.33 -7.75
CA LEU A 209 -6.15 19.99 -6.78
C LEU A 209 -5.71 18.78 -5.96
N LEU A 210 -5.65 18.95 -4.63
CA LEU A 210 -5.41 17.88 -3.69
C LEU A 210 -6.72 17.17 -3.32
N GLY A 211 -6.70 15.83 -3.36
CA GLY A 211 -7.80 15.03 -2.83
C GLY A 211 -9.00 14.83 -3.77
N ALA A 212 -8.86 15.07 -5.08
CA ALA A 212 -9.97 14.85 -6.03
C ALA A 212 -10.32 13.36 -6.21
N HIS A 213 -9.35 12.47 -6.08
CA HIS A 213 -9.53 11.03 -6.34
C HIS A 213 -8.93 10.14 -5.23
N GLY A 214 -8.80 10.66 -4.02
CA GLY A 214 -8.23 9.94 -2.90
C GLY A 214 -7.83 10.88 -1.76
N PRO A 215 -7.14 10.39 -0.74
CA PRO A 215 -6.77 11.16 0.43
C PRO A 215 -5.95 12.41 0.07
N ARG A 216 -6.34 13.55 0.61
CA ARG A 216 -5.59 14.80 0.49
C ARG A 216 -4.38 14.88 1.43
N ARG A 217 -4.30 13.95 2.40
CA ARG A 217 -3.19 13.82 3.34
C ARG A 217 -2.75 12.37 3.41
N LEU A 218 -1.44 12.14 3.37
CA LEU A 218 -0.82 10.86 3.66
C LEU A 218 0.13 11.05 4.83
N HIS A 219 -0.08 10.29 5.91
CA HIS A 219 0.78 10.26 7.09
C HIS A 219 1.32 8.85 7.29
N ILE A 220 2.64 8.71 7.36
CA ILE A 220 3.32 7.43 7.46
C ILE A 220 3.85 7.28 8.88
N LEU A 221 3.51 6.19 9.53
CA LEU A 221 4.11 5.73 10.78
C LEU A 221 5.13 4.65 10.46
N LEU A 222 6.40 5.01 10.46
CA LEU A 222 7.50 4.08 10.23
C LEU A 222 7.85 3.40 11.55
N LEU A 223 7.50 2.13 11.68
CA LEU A 223 7.74 1.33 12.86
C LEU A 223 9.13 0.68 12.79
N ASP A 224 9.98 1.01 13.73
CA ASP A 224 11.28 0.36 13.86
C ASP A 224 11.11 -1.13 14.20
N ASP A 225 12.03 -1.97 13.72
CA ASP A 225 12.02 -3.38 14.07
C ASP A 225 12.42 -3.54 15.56
N PRO A 226 11.83 -4.52 16.24
CA PRO A 226 12.27 -4.81 17.61
C PRO A 226 13.76 -5.18 17.63
N ALA A 227 14.48 -4.61 18.59
CA ALA A 227 15.91 -4.86 18.79
C ALA A 227 16.19 -6.33 19.13
#